data_08cc2966678ba040ad23367f1387530f
#
_entry.id   08cc2966678ba040ad23367f1387530f
#
_cell.length_a   1.000
_cell.length_b   1.000
_cell.length_c   1.000
_cell.angle_alpha   90.00
_cell.angle_beta   90.00
_cell.angle_gamma   90.00
#
_symmetry.space_group_name_H-M   'P 1'
#
loop_
_entity.id
_entity.type
_entity.pdbx_description
1 polymer ?
#
loop_
_entity_poly.entity_id
_entity_poly.type
_entity_poly.pdbx_seq_one_letter_code
_entity_poly.pdbx_strand_id
1 'polypeptide(L)'
;MSAVGVSDQDLNTEGLQITTTIDPRAQAAAVEAVDNNLQGEPSELRTASVSIDPRSGAVRSYYGGADGRGFDFAQSGLQTGSSFKVFGLAAALDQGIPLSKMYDSSSLDVNGIQISNVEGESCGTCTIAEALKRSLNTSFYRMMLGMDNGPQAIADMAHKLGIPQEIEGVGPTLTEPDNAGPNYGIVLGQYQSRVIDMASAYATLAASGVYHTPHFVQKVVTADGTVLLDRAPEAGQQVVSAAVADNVTSAMRPIAGYSNGHNLAGGRQSAAKTGTAQLGDTGQNKDAWMVGYTPSLSTAVWVGTEQGLPLENSYGGPIYGSGIPSDIWKATMDGTLEGTSNETFPTPEAIAGQAGVPQYSAPAAPVTTVAPSAPPPVTLPIPTEISPPVVITPRQVEILPGVTIPLPGLAPAQPAQPPAAPEPAAPEPATPGQ
;
A
#
# COMPACT_ATOMS: atom_id res chain seq x y z
N MET A 1 9.36 -24.25 -17.49
CA MET A 1 9.74 -25.26 -18.48
C MET A 1 9.12 -26.63 -18.16
N SER A 2 8.96 -27.03 -16.91
CA SER A 2 8.29 -28.28 -16.51
C SER A 2 6.89 -28.46 -17.10
N ALA A 3 6.10 -27.40 -17.24
CA ALA A 3 4.76 -27.45 -17.85
C ALA A 3 4.71 -27.89 -19.32
N VAL A 4 5.86 -27.89 -20.02
CA VAL A 4 5.99 -28.36 -21.42
C VAL A 4 6.89 -29.58 -21.51
N GLY A 5 7.20 -30.24 -20.37
CA GLY A 5 8.01 -31.45 -20.33
C GLY A 5 9.49 -31.24 -20.65
N VAL A 6 9.97 -30.00 -20.62
CA VAL A 6 11.39 -29.66 -20.85
C VAL A 6 12.12 -29.71 -19.50
N SER A 7 13.10 -30.61 -19.41
CA SER A 7 13.97 -30.73 -18.24
C SER A 7 15.13 -29.73 -18.27
N ASP A 8 15.81 -29.56 -17.15
CA ASP A 8 17.04 -28.76 -17.07
C ASP A 8 18.16 -29.34 -17.96
N GLN A 9 18.16 -30.65 -18.16
CA GLN A 9 19.09 -31.30 -19.08
C GLN A 9 18.77 -30.89 -20.53
N ASP A 10 17.51 -30.91 -20.93
CA ASP A 10 17.07 -30.53 -22.29
C ASP A 10 17.43 -29.08 -22.60
N LEU A 11 17.26 -28.18 -21.60
CA LEU A 11 17.67 -26.76 -21.70
C LEU A 11 19.16 -26.61 -22.09
N ASN A 12 20.01 -27.51 -21.59
CA ASN A 12 21.45 -27.42 -21.79
C ASN A 12 21.95 -28.23 -23.01
N THR A 13 21.18 -29.19 -23.50
CA THR A 13 21.67 -30.17 -24.49
C THR A 13 20.93 -30.12 -25.84
N GLU A 14 19.68 -29.70 -25.91
CA GLU A 14 18.85 -29.78 -27.12
C GLU A 14 18.90 -28.55 -28.03
N GLY A 15 19.67 -27.51 -27.65
CA GLY A 15 19.79 -26.31 -28.46
C GLY A 15 18.46 -25.60 -28.66
N LEU A 16 17.64 -25.51 -27.61
CA LEU A 16 16.32 -24.93 -27.62
C LEU A 16 16.35 -23.43 -27.97
N GLN A 17 15.46 -23.02 -28.86
CA GLN A 17 15.14 -21.61 -29.09
C GLN A 17 13.91 -21.25 -28.24
N ILE A 18 14.09 -20.38 -27.28
CA ILE A 18 13.05 -19.95 -26.34
C ILE A 18 12.70 -18.50 -26.63
N THR A 19 11.46 -18.24 -27.02
CA THR A 19 10.92 -16.88 -27.14
C THR A 19 10.16 -16.57 -25.87
N THR A 20 10.59 -15.53 -25.16
CA THR A 20 9.89 -15.06 -23.95
C THR A 20 8.84 -14.01 -24.28
N THR A 21 7.98 -13.72 -23.31
CA THR A 21 6.96 -12.64 -23.40
C THR A 21 7.52 -11.28 -23.02
N ILE A 22 8.76 -11.23 -22.52
CA ILE A 22 9.41 -9.97 -22.13
C ILE A 22 9.50 -9.04 -23.33
N ASP A 23 8.99 -7.84 -23.17
CA ASP A 23 9.11 -6.76 -24.15
C ASP A 23 10.40 -5.96 -23.86
N PRO A 24 11.34 -5.87 -24.82
CA PRO A 24 12.62 -5.20 -24.57
C PRO A 24 12.47 -3.74 -24.13
N ARG A 25 11.46 -3.01 -24.64
CA ARG A 25 11.21 -1.63 -24.23
C ARG A 25 10.65 -1.55 -22.83
N ALA A 26 9.68 -2.41 -22.50
CA ALA A 26 9.13 -2.47 -21.15
C ALA A 26 10.20 -2.84 -20.12
N GLN A 27 11.07 -3.82 -20.45
CA GLN A 27 12.17 -4.20 -19.59
C GLN A 27 13.19 -3.06 -19.41
N ALA A 28 13.56 -2.39 -20.47
CA ALA A 28 14.47 -1.25 -20.42
C ALA A 28 13.88 -0.10 -19.59
N ALA A 29 12.60 0.22 -19.79
CA ALA A 29 11.90 1.25 -19.01
C ALA A 29 11.85 0.91 -17.51
N ALA A 30 11.62 -0.35 -17.15
CA ALA A 30 11.60 -0.78 -15.75
C ALA A 30 12.99 -0.65 -15.10
N VAL A 31 14.05 -1.09 -15.78
CA VAL A 31 15.44 -0.97 -15.29
C VAL A 31 15.83 0.49 -15.13
N GLU A 32 15.60 1.32 -16.17
CA GLU A 32 15.92 2.76 -16.13
C GLU A 32 15.13 3.49 -15.04
N ALA A 33 13.85 3.15 -14.84
CA ALA A 33 13.03 3.71 -13.78
C ALA A 33 13.60 3.39 -12.39
N VAL A 34 14.06 2.16 -12.17
CA VAL A 34 14.70 1.77 -10.91
C VAL A 34 16.01 2.49 -10.72
N ASP A 35 16.90 2.45 -11.70
CA ASP A 35 18.24 3.06 -11.61
C ASP A 35 18.16 4.57 -11.34
N ASN A 36 17.27 5.28 -12.02
CA ASN A 36 17.12 6.73 -11.86
C ASN A 36 16.52 7.09 -10.49
N ASN A 37 15.58 6.33 -9.96
CA ASN A 37 14.90 6.67 -8.72
C ASN A 37 15.59 6.14 -7.47
N LEU A 38 16.51 5.19 -7.58
CA LEU A 38 17.33 4.73 -6.47
C LEU A 38 18.73 5.37 -6.48
N GLN A 39 19.07 6.16 -7.50
CA GLN A 39 20.37 6.85 -7.55
C GLN A 39 20.51 7.86 -6.40
N GLY A 40 21.48 7.61 -5.52
CA GLY A 40 21.75 8.47 -4.36
C GLY A 40 20.90 8.14 -3.12
N GLU A 41 20.00 7.20 -3.23
CA GLU A 41 19.25 6.67 -2.09
C GLU A 41 20.09 5.66 -1.27
N PRO A 42 19.72 5.34 -0.01
CA PRO A 42 20.44 4.39 0.82
C PRO A 42 20.69 3.04 0.14
N SER A 43 21.90 2.54 0.24
CA SER A 43 22.35 1.33 -0.47
C SER A 43 21.68 0.03 -0.01
N GLU A 44 21.04 0.04 1.15
CA GLU A 44 20.23 -1.07 1.69
C GLU A 44 18.86 -1.19 1.04
N LEU A 45 18.38 -0.17 0.35
CA LEU A 45 17.10 -0.23 -0.34
C LEU A 45 17.13 -1.31 -1.44
N ARG A 46 16.03 -2.01 -1.53
CA ARG A 46 15.74 -3.03 -2.54
C ARG A 46 14.42 -2.70 -3.21
N THR A 47 14.29 -3.11 -4.45
CA THR A 47 13.04 -2.94 -5.19
C THR A 47 12.77 -4.13 -6.09
N ALA A 48 11.50 -4.32 -6.38
CA ALA A 48 11.04 -5.23 -7.43
C ALA A 48 9.92 -4.57 -8.23
N SER A 49 9.92 -4.84 -9.53
CA SER A 49 8.91 -4.32 -10.46
C SER A 49 8.51 -5.40 -11.45
N VAL A 50 7.21 -5.62 -11.60
CA VAL A 50 6.66 -6.59 -12.55
C VAL A 50 5.54 -5.94 -13.34
N SER A 51 5.59 -6.06 -14.67
CA SER A 51 4.55 -5.59 -15.56
C SER A 51 3.92 -6.75 -16.35
N ILE A 52 2.59 -6.81 -16.40
CA ILE A 52 1.81 -7.86 -17.01
C ILE A 52 0.81 -7.25 -17.99
N ASP A 53 0.65 -7.88 -19.17
CA ASP A 53 -0.41 -7.56 -20.12
C ASP A 53 -1.75 -8.18 -19.63
N PRO A 54 -2.75 -7.35 -19.28
CA PRO A 54 -4.02 -7.84 -18.74
C PRO A 54 -4.81 -8.76 -19.66
N ARG A 55 -4.58 -8.70 -20.98
CA ARG A 55 -5.33 -9.44 -21.99
C ARG A 55 -4.81 -10.84 -22.23
N SER A 56 -3.62 -11.16 -21.72
CA SER A 56 -2.97 -12.44 -22.01
C SER A 56 -2.29 -13.08 -20.81
N GLY A 57 -1.99 -12.30 -19.75
CA GLY A 57 -1.13 -12.74 -18.66
C GLY A 57 0.36 -12.73 -18.99
N ALA A 58 0.76 -12.26 -20.18
CA ALA A 58 2.14 -12.19 -20.59
C ALA A 58 2.94 -11.21 -19.73
N VAL A 59 4.01 -11.67 -19.07
CA VAL A 59 4.92 -10.81 -18.32
C VAL A 59 5.75 -10.00 -19.31
N ARG A 60 5.62 -8.68 -19.29
CA ARG A 60 6.26 -7.75 -20.23
C ARG A 60 7.58 -7.20 -19.70
N SER A 61 7.69 -6.97 -18.39
CA SER A 61 8.93 -6.65 -17.73
C SER A 61 9.01 -7.33 -16.37
N TYR A 62 10.24 -7.63 -15.94
CA TYR A 62 10.48 -8.29 -14.68
C TYR A 62 11.81 -7.80 -14.10
N TYR A 63 11.75 -7.15 -12.94
CA TYR A 63 12.89 -6.71 -12.17
C TYR A 63 12.77 -7.28 -10.75
N GLY A 64 13.58 -8.28 -10.43
CA GLY A 64 13.57 -8.94 -9.11
C GLY A 64 14.71 -8.51 -8.19
N GLY A 65 15.63 -7.66 -8.68
CA GLY A 65 16.82 -7.20 -7.97
C GLY A 65 17.93 -6.76 -8.93
N ALA A 66 18.92 -6.03 -8.40
CA ALA A 66 19.90 -5.31 -9.21
C ALA A 66 20.79 -6.19 -10.09
N ASP A 67 21.21 -7.35 -9.61
CA ASP A 67 22.21 -8.19 -10.26
C ASP A 67 21.63 -9.38 -11.04
N GLY A 68 20.31 -9.56 -11.02
CA GLY A 68 19.61 -10.61 -11.76
C GLY A 68 20.00 -12.04 -11.42
N ARG A 69 20.86 -12.24 -10.41
CA ARG A 69 21.38 -13.53 -9.94
C ARG A 69 21.29 -13.70 -8.43
N GLY A 70 20.93 -12.64 -7.72
CA GLY A 70 20.75 -12.62 -6.27
C GLY A 70 19.35 -13.05 -5.85
N PHE A 71 18.95 -12.56 -4.70
CA PHE A 71 17.63 -12.82 -4.15
C PHE A 71 16.54 -12.17 -5.02
N ASP A 72 15.53 -12.95 -5.38
CA ASP A 72 14.42 -12.48 -6.22
C ASP A 72 13.30 -11.89 -5.37
N PHE A 73 13.30 -10.57 -5.20
CA PHE A 73 12.29 -9.85 -4.43
C PHE A 73 10.91 -9.88 -5.08
N ALA A 74 10.82 -10.11 -6.40
CA ALA A 74 9.53 -10.20 -7.09
C ALA A 74 8.77 -11.50 -6.78
N GLN A 75 9.48 -12.53 -6.29
CA GLN A 75 8.92 -13.80 -5.81
C GLN A 75 8.82 -13.90 -4.29
N SER A 76 9.25 -12.86 -3.57
CA SER A 76 9.26 -12.88 -2.11
C SER A 76 7.92 -12.51 -1.52
N GLY A 77 7.57 -13.11 -0.39
CA GLY A 77 6.41 -12.74 0.39
C GLY A 77 6.64 -11.41 1.12
N LEU A 78 5.91 -10.37 0.73
CA LEU A 78 6.09 -8.99 1.22
C LEU A 78 4.73 -8.43 1.67
N GLN A 79 4.70 -7.67 2.78
CA GLN A 79 3.44 -7.11 3.26
C GLN A 79 2.98 -5.95 2.38
N THR A 80 1.76 -6.04 1.89
CA THR A 80 1.23 -5.14 0.85
C THR A 80 0.66 -3.83 1.38
N GLY A 81 0.38 -3.78 2.69
CA GLY A 81 -0.24 -2.60 3.28
C GLY A 81 -1.53 -2.22 2.56
N SER A 82 -1.79 -0.93 2.48
CA SER A 82 -3.05 -0.39 1.93
C SER A 82 -3.34 -0.73 0.47
N SER A 83 -2.40 -1.31 -0.31
CA SER A 83 -2.73 -1.79 -1.66
C SER A 83 -3.69 -2.98 -1.62
N PHE A 84 -3.77 -3.69 -0.50
CA PHE A 84 -4.73 -4.78 -0.30
C PHE A 84 -6.19 -4.33 -0.11
N LYS A 85 -6.43 -3.06 0.24
CA LYS A 85 -7.79 -2.48 0.36
C LYS A 85 -8.63 -2.64 -0.91
N VAL A 86 -7.98 -2.77 -2.06
CA VAL A 86 -8.63 -2.99 -3.35
C VAL A 86 -9.41 -4.30 -3.37
N PHE A 87 -8.86 -5.36 -2.78
CA PHE A 87 -9.56 -6.65 -2.63
C PHE A 87 -10.73 -6.55 -1.66
N GLY A 88 -10.56 -5.78 -0.59
CA GLY A 88 -11.66 -5.48 0.34
C GLY A 88 -12.80 -4.73 -0.34
N LEU A 89 -12.49 -3.72 -1.18
CA LEU A 89 -13.51 -3.02 -1.95
C LEU A 89 -14.21 -3.94 -2.97
N ALA A 90 -13.44 -4.78 -3.69
CA ALA A 90 -14.00 -5.74 -4.65
C ALA A 90 -14.96 -6.72 -3.96
N ALA A 91 -14.58 -7.26 -2.79
CA ALA A 91 -15.44 -8.14 -2.00
C ALA A 91 -16.71 -7.44 -1.50
N ALA A 92 -16.62 -6.18 -1.08
CA ALA A 92 -17.76 -5.39 -0.66
C ALA A 92 -18.73 -5.12 -1.81
N LEU A 93 -18.22 -4.77 -3.01
CA LEU A 93 -19.01 -4.59 -4.22
C LEU A 93 -19.70 -5.89 -4.66
N ASP A 94 -19.00 -7.04 -4.56
CA ASP A 94 -19.55 -8.36 -4.88
C ASP A 94 -20.73 -8.73 -3.94
N GLN A 95 -20.70 -8.24 -2.70
CA GLN A 95 -21.81 -8.34 -1.73
C GLN A 95 -22.88 -7.24 -1.91
N GLY A 96 -22.80 -6.43 -2.97
CA GLY A 96 -23.80 -5.38 -3.27
C GLY A 96 -23.63 -4.09 -2.46
N ILE A 97 -22.49 -3.86 -1.81
CA ILE A 97 -22.19 -2.60 -1.11
C ILE A 97 -21.67 -1.59 -2.15
N PRO A 98 -22.42 -0.52 -2.49
CA PRO A 98 -22.04 0.40 -3.56
C PRO A 98 -20.93 1.36 -3.12
N LEU A 99 -20.24 1.97 -4.09
CA LEU A 99 -19.18 2.96 -3.86
C LEU A 99 -19.66 4.20 -3.07
N SER A 100 -20.96 4.48 -3.08
CA SER A 100 -21.60 5.58 -2.33
C SER A 100 -21.83 5.27 -0.86
N LYS A 101 -21.63 4.03 -0.40
CA LYS A 101 -21.83 3.70 1.01
C LYS A 101 -20.92 4.55 1.88
N MET A 102 -21.52 5.19 2.89
CA MET A 102 -20.81 6.11 3.79
C MET A 102 -20.27 5.38 5.00
N TYR A 103 -19.03 5.72 5.38
CA TYR A 103 -18.38 5.22 6.58
C TYR A 103 -17.72 6.35 7.36
N ASP A 104 -17.80 6.28 8.68
CA ASP A 104 -17.06 7.15 9.58
C ASP A 104 -15.56 6.83 9.52
N SER A 105 -14.73 7.87 9.57
CA SER A 105 -13.27 7.77 9.53
C SER A 105 -12.59 8.07 10.88
N SER A 106 -13.33 8.23 11.96
CA SER A 106 -12.77 8.34 13.30
C SER A 106 -12.09 7.05 13.74
N SER A 107 -11.15 7.12 14.67
CA SER A 107 -10.52 5.94 15.28
C SER A 107 -11.58 5.01 15.89
N LEU A 108 -11.29 3.71 15.92
CA LEU A 108 -12.17 2.72 16.53
C LEU A 108 -11.34 1.71 17.33
N ASP A 109 -11.93 1.19 18.40
CA ASP A 109 -11.39 0.05 19.14
C ASP A 109 -12.10 -1.23 18.70
N VAL A 110 -11.33 -2.26 18.40
CA VAL A 110 -11.85 -3.58 18.08
C VAL A 110 -11.11 -4.60 18.94
N ASN A 111 -11.80 -5.14 19.93
CA ASN A 111 -11.26 -6.13 20.88
C ASN A 111 -9.97 -5.65 21.58
N GLY A 112 -9.87 -4.36 21.94
CA GLY A 112 -8.70 -3.77 22.58
C GLY A 112 -7.59 -3.35 21.61
N ILE A 113 -7.78 -3.50 20.30
CA ILE A 113 -6.86 -3.03 19.27
C ILE A 113 -7.37 -1.70 18.73
N GLN A 114 -6.57 -0.65 18.89
CA GLN A 114 -6.87 0.69 18.39
C GLN A 114 -6.54 0.79 16.91
N ILE A 115 -7.55 1.03 16.08
CA ILE A 115 -7.37 1.27 14.64
C ILE A 115 -7.45 2.77 14.39
N SER A 116 -6.42 3.32 13.75
CA SER A 116 -6.32 4.73 13.39
C SER A 116 -5.88 4.90 11.93
N ASN A 117 -6.06 6.09 11.40
CA ASN A 117 -5.53 6.50 10.11
C ASN A 117 -4.12 7.06 10.27
N VAL A 118 -3.32 6.97 9.18
CA VAL A 118 -1.97 7.56 9.14
C VAL A 118 -2.08 9.06 9.40
N GLU A 119 -1.20 9.57 10.25
CA GLU A 119 -1.13 10.99 10.63
C GLU A 119 -2.47 11.60 11.11
N GLY A 120 -3.40 10.75 11.56
CA GLY A 120 -4.72 11.19 12.01
C GLY A 120 -5.64 11.70 10.91
N GLU A 121 -5.37 11.37 9.65
CA GLU A 121 -6.19 11.79 8.51
C GLU A 121 -7.65 11.38 8.70
N SER A 122 -8.57 12.26 8.32
CA SER A 122 -10.00 12.03 8.45
C SER A 122 -10.78 12.74 7.35
N CYS A 123 -11.87 12.14 6.93
CA CYS A 123 -12.89 12.78 6.08
C CYS A 123 -14.20 13.04 6.86
N GLY A 124 -14.21 12.83 8.19
CA GLY A 124 -15.45 12.70 8.94
C GLY A 124 -16.20 11.44 8.51
N THR A 125 -17.37 11.59 7.93
CA THR A 125 -18.12 10.50 7.27
C THR A 125 -18.06 10.71 5.77
N CYS A 126 -17.49 9.77 5.03
CA CYS A 126 -17.36 9.86 3.57
C CYS A 126 -17.68 8.54 2.86
N THR A 127 -17.84 8.61 1.54
CA THR A 127 -18.06 7.41 0.72
C THR A 127 -16.85 6.48 0.78
N ILE A 128 -17.07 5.17 0.58
CA ILE A 128 -15.96 4.22 0.55
C ILE A 128 -14.99 4.50 -0.60
N ALA A 129 -15.48 5.08 -1.71
CA ALA A 129 -14.62 5.53 -2.80
C ALA A 129 -13.69 6.67 -2.37
N GLU A 130 -14.19 7.66 -1.61
CA GLU A 130 -13.35 8.74 -1.05
C GLU A 130 -12.38 8.20 0.01
N ALA A 131 -12.84 7.24 0.84
CA ALA A 131 -12.00 6.56 1.82
C ALA A 131 -10.87 5.76 1.15
N LEU A 132 -11.12 5.11 -0.01
CA LEU A 132 -10.09 4.45 -0.80
C LEU A 132 -9.05 5.43 -1.32
N LYS A 133 -9.51 6.55 -1.87
CA LYS A 133 -8.63 7.60 -2.41
C LYS A 133 -7.68 8.13 -1.35
N ARG A 134 -8.18 8.39 -0.14
CA ARG A 134 -7.39 8.83 1.02
C ARG A 134 -6.70 7.69 1.76
N SER A 135 -6.95 6.46 1.36
CA SER A 135 -6.38 5.27 2.00
C SER A 135 -6.74 5.11 3.49
N LEU A 136 -7.94 5.52 3.92
CA LEU A 136 -8.37 5.52 5.32
C LEU A 136 -8.52 4.09 5.87
N ASN A 137 -7.76 3.76 6.91
CA ASN A 137 -7.79 2.45 7.57
C ASN A 137 -9.13 2.19 8.26
N THR A 138 -9.60 3.17 9.00
CA THR A 138 -10.77 3.07 9.88
C THR A 138 -12.06 2.84 9.11
N SER A 139 -12.24 3.51 7.97
CA SER A 139 -13.40 3.33 7.09
C SER A 139 -13.41 1.94 6.45
N PHE A 140 -12.24 1.45 6.01
CA PHE A 140 -12.11 0.10 5.44
C PHE A 140 -12.31 -0.98 6.49
N TYR A 141 -11.84 -0.76 7.70
CA TYR A 141 -12.08 -1.69 8.80
C TYR A 141 -13.57 -1.79 9.13
N ARG A 142 -14.29 -0.65 9.22
CA ARG A 142 -15.75 -0.62 9.41
C ARG A 142 -16.51 -1.28 8.25
N MET A 143 -16.06 -1.06 7.01
CA MET A 143 -16.61 -1.75 5.84
C MET A 143 -16.52 -3.26 6.01
N MET A 144 -15.34 -3.78 6.28
CA MET A 144 -15.10 -5.21 6.48
C MET A 144 -15.95 -5.80 7.62
N LEU A 145 -16.04 -5.08 8.76
CA LEU A 145 -16.89 -5.52 9.89
C LEU A 145 -18.39 -5.58 9.55
N GLY A 146 -18.82 -4.81 8.55
CA GLY A 146 -20.21 -4.79 8.07
C GLY A 146 -20.50 -5.77 6.92
N MET A 147 -19.49 -6.51 6.45
CA MET A 147 -19.63 -7.52 5.39
C MET A 147 -19.99 -8.89 5.97
N ASP A 148 -20.64 -9.69 5.16
CA ASP A 148 -20.82 -11.10 5.47
C ASP A 148 -19.45 -11.80 5.39
N ASN A 149 -19.01 -12.38 6.51
CA ASN A 149 -17.73 -13.10 6.60
C ASN A 149 -16.51 -12.25 6.15
N GLY A 150 -16.49 -10.96 6.51
CA GLY A 150 -15.61 -9.94 5.93
C GLY A 150 -14.16 -10.36 5.67
N PRO A 151 -13.39 -10.83 6.67
CA PRO A 151 -12.02 -11.25 6.45
C PRO A 151 -11.88 -12.38 5.42
N GLN A 152 -12.72 -13.42 5.50
CA GLN A 152 -12.70 -14.55 4.55
C GLN A 152 -13.13 -14.11 3.15
N ALA A 153 -14.16 -13.26 3.04
CA ALA A 153 -14.62 -12.74 1.76
C ALA A 153 -13.51 -11.94 1.04
N ILE A 154 -12.68 -11.22 1.80
CA ILE A 154 -11.52 -10.50 1.26
C ILE A 154 -10.44 -11.47 0.77
N ALA A 155 -10.13 -12.52 1.54
CA ALA A 155 -9.18 -13.55 1.12
C ALA A 155 -9.64 -14.27 -0.14
N ASP A 156 -10.90 -14.72 -0.16
CA ASP A 156 -11.49 -15.39 -1.31
C ASP A 156 -11.48 -14.52 -2.56
N MET A 157 -11.78 -13.22 -2.42
CA MET A 157 -11.72 -12.26 -3.52
C MET A 157 -10.29 -12.08 -4.04
N ALA A 158 -9.31 -11.96 -3.15
CA ALA A 158 -7.91 -11.84 -3.54
C ALA A 158 -7.43 -13.11 -4.27
N HIS A 159 -7.80 -14.28 -3.81
CA HIS A 159 -7.50 -15.56 -4.50
C HIS A 159 -8.16 -15.65 -5.87
N LYS A 160 -9.44 -15.28 -5.99
CA LYS A 160 -10.14 -15.23 -7.30
C LYS A 160 -9.42 -14.31 -8.29
N LEU A 161 -8.95 -13.16 -7.81
CA LEU A 161 -8.27 -12.18 -8.66
C LEU A 161 -6.84 -12.60 -9.07
N GLY A 162 -6.21 -13.55 -8.38
CA GLY A 162 -4.91 -14.09 -8.80
C GLY A 162 -3.83 -14.22 -7.73
N ILE A 163 -4.12 -13.85 -6.46
CA ILE A 163 -3.23 -14.20 -5.36
C ILE A 163 -3.32 -15.72 -5.14
N PRO A 164 -2.22 -16.48 -5.21
CA PRO A 164 -2.28 -17.93 -5.06
C PRO A 164 -2.71 -18.34 -3.65
N GLN A 165 -3.39 -19.48 -3.52
CA GLN A 165 -3.77 -20.02 -2.22
C GLN A 165 -2.57 -20.59 -1.45
N GLU A 166 -1.52 -20.97 -2.18
CA GLU A 166 -0.29 -21.51 -1.62
C GLU A 166 0.90 -21.04 -2.47
N ILE A 167 1.99 -20.72 -1.81
CA ILE A 167 3.27 -20.40 -2.46
C ILE A 167 4.25 -21.52 -2.12
N GLU A 168 4.86 -22.12 -3.16
CA GLU A 168 5.85 -23.18 -2.99
C GLU A 168 7.00 -22.73 -2.08
N GLY A 169 7.31 -23.53 -1.07
CA GLY A 169 8.32 -23.24 -0.08
C GLY A 169 7.92 -22.25 1.03
N VAL A 170 6.73 -21.64 0.93
CA VAL A 170 6.17 -20.72 1.95
C VAL A 170 4.96 -21.33 2.65
N GLY A 171 4.07 -21.98 1.91
CA GLY A 171 2.83 -22.58 2.38
C GLY A 171 1.59 -21.75 2.07
N PRO A 172 0.48 -21.97 2.79
CA PRO A 172 -0.79 -21.28 2.59
C PRO A 172 -0.68 -19.78 2.76
N THR A 173 -1.38 -19.02 1.92
CA THR A 173 -1.39 -17.56 1.94
C THR A 173 -2.70 -17.02 2.54
N LEU A 174 -2.70 -15.76 2.96
CA LEU A 174 -3.88 -15.02 3.44
C LEU A 174 -4.65 -15.72 4.58
N THR A 175 -3.94 -16.48 5.40
CA THR A 175 -4.50 -17.21 6.54
C THR A 175 -3.55 -17.14 7.74
N GLU A 176 -4.10 -17.32 8.93
CA GLU A 176 -3.32 -17.54 10.14
C GLU A 176 -2.70 -18.96 10.12
N PRO A 177 -1.70 -19.24 11.00
CA PRO A 177 -1.14 -20.57 11.16
C PRO A 177 -2.24 -21.65 11.32
N ASP A 178 -1.95 -22.87 10.88
CA ASP A 178 -2.86 -24.02 10.92
C ASP A 178 -4.16 -23.86 10.09
N ASN A 179 -4.15 -22.96 9.09
CA ASN A 179 -5.31 -22.63 8.25
C ASN A 179 -6.54 -22.18 9.07
N ALA A 180 -6.31 -21.43 10.15
CA ALA A 180 -7.39 -20.91 11.00
C ALA A 180 -8.23 -19.81 10.33
N GLY A 181 -7.94 -19.50 9.04
CA GLY A 181 -8.57 -18.42 8.30
C GLY A 181 -7.88 -17.07 8.54
N PRO A 182 -8.25 -16.02 7.79
CA PRO A 182 -7.67 -14.70 7.92
C PRO A 182 -8.22 -13.95 9.14
N ASN A 183 -7.36 -13.15 9.77
CA ASN A 183 -7.80 -12.19 10.79
C ASN A 183 -8.22 -10.84 10.17
N TYR A 184 -8.71 -9.92 11.01
CA TYR A 184 -9.23 -8.61 10.58
C TYR A 184 -8.17 -7.69 9.93
N GLY A 185 -6.89 -7.89 10.19
CA GLY A 185 -5.81 -7.10 9.60
C GLY A 185 -5.64 -7.32 8.10
N ILE A 186 -6.29 -8.34 7.53
CA ILE A 186 -6.25 -8.62 6.09
C ILE A 186 -6.65 -7.38 5.25
N VAL A 187 -7.66 -6.62 5.67
CA VAL A 187 -8.13 -5.44 4.94
C VAL A 187 -7.07 -4.34 4.85
N LEU A 188 -6.08 -4.36 5.75
CA LEU A 188 -4.95 -3.43 5.79
C LEU A 188 -3.67 -4.01 5.19
N GLY A 189 -3.72 -5.24 4.64
CA GLY A 189 -2.60 -5.87 3.95
C GLY A 189 -1.52 -6.43 4.86
N GLN A 190 -1.89 -6.99 6.01
CA GLN A 190 -0.93 -7.60 6.93
C GLN A 190 -0.32 -8.89 6.40
N TYR A 191 -1.04 -9.63 5.53
CA TYR A 191 -0.52 -10.84 4.93
C TYR A 191 0.40 -10.54 3.76
N GLN A 192 1.35 -11.44 3.53
CA GLN A 192 2.34 -11.31 2.47
C GLN A 192 1.75 -11.71 1.12
N SER A 193 2.20 -11.02 0.06
CA SER A 193 1.97 -11.37 -1.34
C SER A 193 3.22 -11.07 -2.13
N ARG A 194 3.40 -11.77 -3.27
CA ARG A 194 4.54 -11.50 -4.16
C ARG A 194 4.22 -10.34 -5.11
N VAL A 195 5.25 -9.65 -5.58
CA VAL A 195 5.08 -8.53 -6.54
C VAL A 195 4.41 -8.99 -7.81
N ILE A 196 4.79 -10.17 -8.33
CA ILE A 196 4.17 -10.77 -9.51
C ILE A 196 2.68 -11.08 -9.29
N ASP A 197 2.29 -11.54 -8.11
CA ASP A 197 0.90 -11.86 -7.79
C ASP A 197 0.05 -10.58 -7.70
N MET A 198 0.59 -9.52 -7.12
CA MET A 198 -0.07 -8.22 -7.06
C MET A 198 -0.24 -7.62 -8.47
N ALA A 199 0.78 -7.71 -9.34
CA ALA A 199 0.67 -7.30 -10.74
C ALA A 199 -0.41 -8.08 -11.48
N SER A 200 -0.50 -9.41 -11.25
CA SER A 200 -1.49 -10.32 -11.85
C SER A 200 -2.91 -10.01 -11.37
N ALA A 201 -3.11 -9.85 -10.07
CA ALA A 201 -4.42 -9.57 -9.50
C ALA A 201 -4.99 -8.22 -9.99
N TYR A 202 -4.13 -7.21 -10.12
CA TYR A 202 -4.52 -5.92 -10.69
C TYR A 202 -4.71 -6.00 -12.21
N ALA A 203 -3.99 -6.88 -12.92
CA ALA A 203 -4.24 -7.16 -14.34
C ALA A 203 -5.64 -7.76 -14.54
N THR A 204 -6.10 -8.62 -13.64
CA THR A 204 -7.47 -9.16 -13.66
C THR A 204 -8.53 -8.06 -13.55
N LEU A 205 -8.30 -7.07 -12.68
CA LEU A 205 -9.18 -5.90 -12.59
C LEU A 205 -9.13 -5.05 -13.88
N ALA A 206 -7.94 -4.84 -14.45
CA ALA A 206 -7.76 -4.14 -15.72
C ALA A 206 -8.49 -4.80 -16.89
N ALA A 207 -8.63 -6.13 -16.86
CA ALA A 207 -9.36 -6.96 -17.83
C ALA A 207 -10.83 -7.16 -17.46
N SER A 208 -11.45 -6.24 -16.69
CA SER A 208 -12.85 -6.33 -16.26
C SER A 208 -13.21 -7.65 -15.57
N GLY A 209 -12.28 -8.16 -14.75
CA GLY A 209 -12.46 -9.38 -13.95
C GLY A 209 -12.12 -10.69 -14.68
N VAL A 210 -11.47 -10.61 -15.83
CA VAL A 210 -10.96 -11.78 -16.57
C VAL A 210 -9.53 -12.08 -16.11
N TYR A 211 -9.33 -13.23 -15.49
CA TYR A 211 -8.02 -13.72 -15.08
C TYR A 211 -7.29 -14.43 -16.22
N HIS A 212 -6.03 -14.09 -16.41
CA HIS A 212 -5.09 -14.79 -17.28
C HIS A 212 -3.89 -15.23 -16.46
N THR A 213 -3.48 -16.49 -16.58
CA THR A 213 -2.32 -17.01 -15.87
C THR A 213 -1.03 -16.32 -16.32
N PRO A 214 -0.26 -15.71 -15.39
CA PRO A 214 1.02 -15.10 -15.73
C PRO A 214 1.99 -16.10 -16.36
N HIS A 215 2.68 -15.69 -17.42
CA HIS A 215 3.64 -16.54 -18.09
C HIS A 215 4.79 -15.74 -18.71
N PHE A 216 5.97 -16.39 -18.78
CA PHE A 216 7.20 -15.80 -19.31
C PHE A 216 7.58 -16.35 -20.69
N VAL A 217 7.09 -17.52 -21.06
CA VAL A 217 7.49 -18.23 -22.28
C VAL A 217 6.34 -18.23 -23.27
N GLN A 218 6.62 -17.66 -24.44
CA GLN A 218 5.68 -17.63 -25.57
C GLN A 218 5.84 -18.85 -26.47
N LYS A 219 7.11 -19.22 -26.79
CA LYS A 219 7.39 -20.28 -27.73
C LYS A 219 8.68 -21.03 -27.41
N VAL A 220 8.71 -22.34 -27.66
CA VAL A 220 9.90 -23.18 -27.52
C VAL A 220 10.00 -24.05 -28.78
N VAL A 221 11.19 -24.02 -29.42
CA VAL A 221 11.49 -24.79 -30.62
C VAL A 221 12.83 -25.49 -30.41
N THR A 222 12.91 -26.76 -30.80
CA THR A 222 14.16 -27.53 -30.75
C THR A 222 15.09 -27.15 -31.92
N ALA A 223 16.36 -27.60 -31.88
CA ALA A 223 17.34 -27.31 -32.92
C ALA A 223 16.94 -27.87 -34.30
N ASP A 224 16.18 -28.96 -34.36
CA ASP A 224 15.66 -29.55 -35.58
C ASP A 224 14.36 -28.91 -36.11
N GLY A 225 13.84 -27.88 -35.40
CA GLY A 225 12.65 -27.13 -35.78
C GLY A 225 11.33 -27.69 -35.23
N THR A 226 11.39 -28.71 -34.34
CA THR A 226 10.17 -29.22 -33.70
C THR A 226 9.65 -28.19 -32.68
N VAL A 227 8.38 -27.83 -32.76
CA VAL A 227 7.71 -26.89 -31.85
C VAL A 227 7.23 -27.66 -30.63
N LEU A 228 7.83 -27.37 -29.47
CA LEU A 228 7.43 -27.94 -28.17
C LEU A 228 6.33 -27.13 -27.48
N LEU A 229 6.35 -25.82 -27.65
CA LEU A 229 5.35 -24.88 -27.15
C LEU A 229 5.14 -23.76 -28.18
N ASP A 230 3.90 -23.45 -28.48
CA ASP A 230 3.49 -22.22 -29.17
C ASP A 230 2.17 -21.77 -28.51
N ARG A 231 2.24 -20.78 -27.60
CA ARG A 231 1.04 -20.30 -26.92
C ARG A 231 0.16 -19.54 -27.89
N ALA A 232 -0.98 -20.11 -28.18
CA ALA A 232 -2.08 -19.38 -28.80
C ALA A 232 -2.66 -18.38 -27.77
N PRO A 233 -3.32 -17.30 -28.21
CA PRO A 233 -4.13 -16.49 -27.34
C PRO A 233 -5.15 -17.34 -26.58
N GLU A 234 -5.03 -17.45 -25.28
CA GLU A 234 -5.98 -18.18 -24.45
C GLU A 234 -7.11 -17.24 -24.01
N ALA A 235 -8.35 -17.72 -24.11
CA ALA A 235 -9.46 -17.04 -23.45
C ALA A 235 -9.21 -17.08 -21.95
N GLY A 236 -9.17 -15.92 -21.28
CA GLY A 236 -9.07 -15.86 -19.84
C GLY A 236 -10.34 -16.38 -19.17
N GLN A 237 -10.27 -16.54 -17.87
CA GLN A 237 -11.40 -16.96 -17.05
C GLN A 237 -12.06 -15.75 -16.39
N GLN A 238 -13.37 -15.54 -16.59
CA GLN A 238 -14.13 -14.55 -15.82
C GLN A 238 -14.24 -15.04 -14.38
N VAL A 239 -13.51 -14.43 -13.45
CA VAL A 239 -13.43 -14.83 -12.04
C VAL A 239 -14.22 -13.89 -11.12
N VAL A 240 -14.40 -12.64 -11.55
CA VAL A 240 -15.20 -11.61 -10.89
C VAL A 240 -16.02 -10.89 -11.96
N SER A 241 -17.24 -10.46 -11.65
CA SER A 241 -18.09 -9.78 -12.63
C SER A 241 -17.44 -8.47 -13.14
N ALA A 242 -17.68 -8.13 -14.41
CA ALA A 242 -17.23 -6.85 -14.97
C ALA A 242 -17.77 -5.67 -14.15
N ALA A 243 -19.01 -5.75 -13.67
CA ALA A 243 -19.59 -4.71 -12.82
C ALA A 243 -18.71 -4.45 -11.58
N VAL A 244 -18.23 -5.49 -10.90
CA VAL A 244 -17.34 -5.33 -9.72
C VAL A 244 -16.00 -4.74 -10.14
N ALA A 245 -15.32 -5.35 -11.12
CA ALA A 245 -13.97 -4.92 -11.53
C ALA A 245 -13.94 -3.48 -12.05
N ASP A 246 -14.93 -3.08 -12.87
CA ASP A 246 -14.99 -1.74 -13.45
C ASP A 246 -15.37 -0.67 -12.42
N ASN A 247 -16.19 -0.99 -11.39
CA ASN A 247 -16.43 -0.09 -10.27
C ASN A 247 -15.18 0.08 -9.39
N VAL A 248 -14.42 -0.99 -9.12
CA VAL A 248 -13.11 -0.90 -8.46
C VAL A 248 -12.17 0.02 -9.25
N THR A 249 -12.06 -0.21 -10.56
CA THR A 249 -11.27 0.62 -11.47
C THR A 249 -11.69 2.09 -11.38
N SER A 250 -13.00 2.37 -11.44
CA SER A 250 -13.54 3.72 -11.30
C SER A 250 -13.12 4.40 -9.99
N ALA A 251 -13.14 3.67 -8.87
CA ALA A 251 -12.73 4.19 -7.57
C ALA A 251 -11.21 4.46 -7.47
N MET A 252 -10.40 3.70 -8.21
CA MET A 252 -8.94 3.82 -8.20
C MET A 252 -8.40 4.92 -9.13
N ARG A 253 -9.13 5.33 -10.16
CA ARG A 253 -8.68 6.30 -11.18
C ARG A 253 -8.11 7.61 -10.63
N PRO A 254 -8.66 8.25 -9.58
CA PRO A 254 -8.13 9.51 -9.07
C PRO A 254 -6.86 9.34 -8.22
N ILE A 255 -6.46 8.11 -7.86
CA ILE A 255 -5.49 7.88 -6.79
C ILE A 255 -4.06 8.23 -7.22
N ALA A 256 -3.63 7.87 -8.44
CA ALA A 256 -2.29 8.23 -8.90
C ALA A 256 -2.06 9.75 -8.88
N GLY A 257 -3.04 10.53 -9.35
CA GLY A 257 -2.99 11.99 -9.27
C GLY A 257 -3.05 12.54 -7.86
N TYR A 258 -3.84 11.92 -6.99
CA TYR A 258 -3.93 12.30 -5.57
C TYR A 258 -2.64 11.96 -4.80
N SER A 259 -1.96 10.88 -5.17
CA SER A 259 -0.69 10.44 -4.59
C SER A 259 0.48 11.21 -5.22
N ASN A 260 0.72 12.43 -4.78
CA ASN A 260 1.82 13.31 -5.21
C ASN A 260 1.89 13.58 -6.73
N GLY A 261 0.76 13.51 -7.45
CA GLY A 261 0.71 13.91 -8.85
C GLY A 261 1.22 12.87 -9.86
N HIS A 262 1.20 11.58 -9.51
CA HIS A 262 1.69 10.49 -10.37
C HIS A 262 0.76 10.10 -11.53
N ASN A 263 -0.02 11.05 -12.07
CA ASN A 263 -0.74 10.82 -13.33
C ASN A 263 0.23 10.43 -14.44
N LEU A 264 -0.19 9.49 -15.28
CA LEU A 264 0.61 9.07 -16.43
C LEU A 264 0.68 10.17 -17.51
N ALA A 265 1.77 10.15 -18.27
CA ALA A 265 2.02 11.10 -19.35
C ALA A 265 0.93 11.03 -20.43
N GLY A 266 0.78 12.13 -21.19
CA GLY A 266 -0.16 12.23 -22.31
C GLY A 266 -1.64 12.13 -21.94
N GLY A 267 -2.00 12.35 -20.66
CA GLY A 267 -3.38 12.24 -20.20
C GLY A 267 -3.94 10.82 -20.19
N ARG A 268 -3.05 9.81 -20.20
CA ARG A 268 -3.41 8.39 -20.17
C ARG A 268 -4.15 8.07 -18.87
N GLN A 269 -5.27 7.36 -19.00
CA GLN A 269 -6.03 6.90 -17.85
C GLN A 269 -5.29 5.78 -17.14
N SER A 270 -5.25 5.86 -15.82
CA SER A 270 -4.75 4.79 -14.95
C SER A 270 -5.65 4.60 -13.75
N ALA A 271 -5.60 3.41 -13.16
CA ALA A 271 -6.18 3.08 -11.88
C ALA A 271 -5.06 2.52 -11.00
N ALA A 272 -4.86 3.06 -9.80
CA ALA A 272 -3.71 2.69 -9.00
C ALA A 272 -4.03 2.77 -7.50
N LYS A 273 -3.20 2.10 -6.69
CA LYS A 273 -3.28 2.16 -5.24
C LYS A 273 -1.89 2.07 -4.62
N THR A 274 -1.59 2.99 -3.72
CA THR A 274 -0.40 2.95 -2.87
C THR A 274 -0.58 1.97 -1.72
N GLY A 275 0.50 1.35 -1.28
CA GLY A 275 0.57 0.55 -0.08
C GLY A 275 1.75 1.00 0.79
N THR A 276 1.59 0.92 2.10
CA THR A 276 2.67 1.11 3.05
C THR A 276 2.39 0.19 4.24
N ALA A 277 3.33 -0.66 4.58
CA ALA A 277 3.28 -1.53 5.74
C ALA A 277 4.23 -1.02 6.82
N GLN A 278 3.75 -0.95 8.05
CA GLN A 278 4.54 -0.50 9.20
C GLN A 278 5.46 -1.62 9.70
N LEU A 279 6.57 -1.23 10.31
CA LEU A 279 7.47 -2.10 11.04
C LEU A 279 6.96 -2.29 12.47
N GLY A 280 6.08 -3.27 12.68
CA GLY A 280 5.43 -3.48 13.98
C GLY A 280 4.79 -2.19 14.52
N ASP A 281 4.96 -1.93 15.83
CA ASP A 281 4.42 -0.75 16.51
C ASP A 281 5.42 0.42 16.59
N THR A 282 6.46 0.42 15.75
CA THR A 282 7.52 1.45 15.80
C THR A 282 7.10 2.79 15.20
N GLY A 283 6.02 2.83 14.43
CA GLY A 283 5.63 3.98 13.64
C GLY A 283 6.46 4.18 12.35
N GLN A 284 7.46 3.33 12.11
CA GLN A 284 8.30 3.34 10.90
C GLN A 284 7.71 2.40 9.84
N ASN A 285 8.04 2.65 8.57
CA ASN A 285 7.63 1.82 7.45
C ASN A 285 8.70 0.77 7.14
N LYS A 286 8.31 -0.40 6.59
CA LYS A 286 9.24 -1.44 6.13
C LYS A 286 8.99 -1.91 4.71
N ASP A 287 7.75 -1.78 4.20
CA ASP A 287 7.37 -2.10 2.83
C ASP A 287 6.58 -0.94 2.25
N ALA A 288 6.93 -0.50 1.05
CA ALA A 288 6.25 0.56 0.33
C ALA A 288 5.92 0.09 -1.09
N TRP A 289 4.68 0.34 -1.53
CA TRP A 289 4.13 -0.19 -2.78
C TRP A 289 3.43 0.87 -3.61
N MET A 290 3.53 0.70 -4.93
CA MET A 290 2.59 1.25 -5.89
C MET A 290 2.18 0.16 -6.85
N VAL A 291 0.87 -0.09 -6.94
CA VAL A 291 0.30 -1.05 -7.89
C VAL A 291 -0.78 -0.36 -8.69
N GLY A 292 -0.71 -0.47 -10.00
CA GLY A 292 -1.69 0.19 -10.85
C GLY A 292 -1.60 -0.25 -12.30
N TYR A 293 -2.61 0.12 -13.08
CA TYR A 293 -2.78 -0.35 -14.43
C TYR A 293 -3.43 0.68 -15.35
N THR A 294 -3.25 0.45 -16.64
CA THR A 294 -4.07 0.94 -17.75
C THR A 294 -4.85 -0.25 -18.34
N PRO A 295 -5.73 -0.08 -19.34
CA PRO A 295 -6.36 -1.22 -20.00
C PRO A 295 -5.37 -2.19 -20.66
N SER A 296 -4.12 -1.78 -20.90
CA SER A 296 -3.11 -2.58 -21.65
C SER A 296 -1.89 -3.01 -20.85
N LEU A 297 -1.70 -2.50 -19.63
CA LEU A 297 -0.54 -2.84 -18.81
C LEU A 297 -0.87 -2.70 -17.32
N SER A 298 -0.55 -3.74 -16.51
CA SER A 298 -0.59 -3.73 -15.05
C SER A 298 0.82 -3.82 -14.52
N THR A 299 1.19 -2.91 -13.61
CA THR A 299 2.54 -2.85 -13.01
C THR A 299 2.43 -2.79 -11.50
N ALA A 300 3.17 -3.66 -10.81
CA ALA A 300 3.38 -3.60 -9.36
C ALA A 300 4.84 -3.25 -9.09
N VAL A 301 5.04 -2.32 -8.17
CA VAL A 301 6.37 -1.91 -7.68
C VAL A 301 6.38 -2.00 -6.16
N TRP A 302 7.44 -2.59 -5.63
CA TRP A 302 7.75 -2.65 -4.22
C TRP A 302 9.12 -2.03 -3.94
N VAL A 303 9.24 -1.33 -2.81
CA VAL A 303 10.49 -0.85 -2.24
C VAL A 303 10.54 -1.26 -0.77
N GLY A 304 11.66 -1.82 -0.35
CA GLY A 304 11.90 -2.30 1.00
C GLY A 304 13.38 -2.49 1.26
N THR A 305 13.70 -3.30 2.27
CA THR A 305 15.06 -3.78 2.54
C THR A 305 15.05 -5.30 2.67
N GLU A 306 16.18 -5.93 2.42
CA GLU A 306 16.31 -7.39 2.55
C GLU A 306 16.05 -7.87 3.99
N GLN A 307 16.42 -7.07 4.98
CA GLN A 307 16.29 -7.41 6.40
C GLN A 307 15.01 -6.89 7.04
N GLY A 308 14.11 -6.23 6.30
CA GLY A 308 12.91 -5.60 6.85
C GLY A 308 13.20 -4.44 7.80
N LEU A 309 14.25 -3.68 7.51
CA LEU A 309 14.66 -2.49 8.27
C LEU A 309 13.71 -1.31 8.01
N PRO A 310 13.73 -0.27 8.86
CA PRO A 310 13.02 0.97 8.59
C PRO A 310 13.36 1.55 7.22
N LEU A 311 12.32 2.03 6.51
CA LEU A 311 12.49 2.67 5.21
C LEU A 311 12.70 4.17 5.37
N GLU A 312 13.90 4.62 5.07
CA GLU A 312 14.26 6.02 5.05
C GLU A 312 14.90 6.38 3.70
N ASN A 313 14.62 7.58 3.21
CA ASN A 313 15.25 8.12 2.01
C ASN A 313 16.61 8.78 2.35
N SER A 314 17.32 9.24 1.33
CA SER A 314 18.63 9.90 1.46
C SER A 314 18.64 11.14 2.37
N TYR A 315 17.46 11.69 2.71
CA TYR A 315 17.31 12.83 3.63
C TYR A 315 16.91 12.38 5.04
N GLY A 316 16.81 11.07 5.32
CA GLY A 316 16.36 10.52 6.59
C GLY A 316 14.84 10.59 6.81
N GLY A 317 14.08 10.90 5.78
CA GLY A 317 12.62 10.91 5.83
C GLY A 317 12.03 9.52 5.52
N PRO A 318 10.82 9.19 6.05
CA PRO A 318 10.20 7.90 5.80
C PRO A 318 9.77 7.75 4.33
N ILE A 319 9.97 6.56 3.77
CA ILE A 319 9.49 6.21 2.44
C ILE A 319 8.06 5.66 2.56
N TYR A 320 7.14 6.26 1.79
CA TYR A 320 5.75 5.81 1.62
C TYR A 320 5.54 5.29 0.20
N GLY A 321 4.45 4.56 0.00
CA GLY A 321 4.06 4.10 -1.34
C GLY A 321 3.85 5.23 -2.35
N SER A 322 3.50 6.43 -1.90
CA SER A 322 3.34 7.65 -2.74
C SER A 322 4.65 8.37 -3.10
N GLY A 323 5.80 7.88 -2.64
CA GLY A 323 7.14 8.38 -3.00
C GLY A 323 7.80 7.48 -4.04
N ILE A 324 9.03 7.02 -3.75
CA ILE A 324 9.89 6.23 -4.64
C ILE A 324 9.15 5.10 -5.39
N PRO A 325 8.28 4.26 -4.74
CA PRO A 325 7.55 3.24 -5.50
C PRO A 325 6.63 3.83 -6.58
N SER A 326 5.98 4.97 -6.31
CA SER A 326 5.13 5.65 -7.29
C SER A 326 5.92 6.31 -8.40
N ASP A 327 7.11 6.86 -8.10
CA ASP A 327 8.03 7.43 -9.08
C ASP A 327 8.51 6.32 -10.06
N ILE A 328 8.95 5.17 -9.54
CA ILE A 328 9.36 4.01 -10.34
C ILE A 328 8.18 3.49 -11.16
N TRP A 329 6.99 3.34 -10.55
CA TRP A 329 5.80 2.89 -11.25
C TRP A 329 5.44 3.80 -12.42
N LYS A 330 5.39 5.11 -12.18
CA LYS A 330 5.07 6.10 -13.21
C LYS A 330 6.10 6.07 -14.34
N ALA A 331 7.40 6.07 -14.03
CA ALA A 331 8.46 6.05 -15.03
C ALA A 331 8.41 4.76 -15.87
N THR A 332 8.21 3.60 -15.25
CA THR A 332 8.05 2.31 -15.93
C THR A 332 6.84 2.33 -16.87
N MET A 333 5.69 2.79 -16.38
CA MET A 333 4.46 2.85 -17.17
C MET A 333 4.57 3.83 -18.33
N ASP A 334 5.09 5.03 -18.10
CA ASP A 334 5.27 6.06 -19.13
C ASP A 334 6.23 5.59 -20.22
N GLY A 335 7.40 5.04 -19.85
CA GLY A 335 8.39 4.56 -20.82
C GLY A 335 7.90 3.34 -21.62
N THR A 336 7.19 2.40 -20.96
CA THR A 336 6.62 1.23 -21.64
C THR A 336 5.54 1.64 -22.64
N LEU A 337 4.68 2.57 -22.28
CA LEU A 337 3.49 2.96 -23.04
C LEU A 337 3.72 4.14 -24.00
N GLU A 338 4.93 4.68 -24.05
CA GLU A 338 5.27 5.77 -24.96
C GLU A 338 4.96 5.38 -26.43
N GLY A 339 4.30 6.28 -27.16
CA GLY A 339 3.91 6.06 -28.55
C GLY A 339 2.80 5.04 -28.78
N THR A 340 2.27 4.43 -27.73
CA THR A 340 1.07 3.57 -27.84
C THR A 340 -0.21 4.39 -27.76
N SER A 341 -1.35 3.82 -28.22
CA SER A 341 -2.66 4.48 -28.15
C SER A 341 -3.10 4.70 -26.69
N ASN A 342 -3.80 5.80 -26.45
CA ASN A 342 -4.50 6.02 -25.16
C ASN A 342 -5.81 5.24 -25.16
N GLU A 343 -5.84 4.15 -24.43
CA GLU A 343 -7.04 3.36 -24.21
C GLU A 343 -7.82 3.90 -23.01
N THR A 344 -9.14 3.71 -23.02
CA THR A 344 -10.03 4.13 -21.93
C THR A 344 -10.62 2.91 -21.24
N PHE A 345 -10.84 3.03 -19.93
CA PHE A 345 -11.54 2.00 -19.17
C PHE A 345 -13.02 1.92 -19.56
N PRO A 346 -13.63 0.75 -19.44
CA PRO A 346 -15.07 0.59 -19.60
C PRO A 346 -15.86 1.48 -18.63
N THR A 347 -17.09 1.82 -19.03
CA THR A 347 -18.03 2.46 -18.10
C THR A 347 -18.60 1.40 -17.17
N PRO A 348 -18.50 1.57 -15.84
CA PRO A 348 -18.97 0.55 -14.90
C PRO A 348 -20.49 0.40 -14.95
N GLU A 349 -20.97 -0.84 -14.81
CA GLU A 349 -22.38 -1.14 -14.59
C GLU A 349 -22.80 -0.86 -13.14
N ALA A 350 -24.11 -0.65 -12.94
CA ALA A 350 -24.62 -0.30 -11.61
C ALA A 350 -24.58 -1.49 -10.64
N ILE A 351 -24.09 -1.22 -9.42
CA ILE A 351 -24.21 -2.10 -8.26
C ILE A 351 -25.12 -1.40 -7.25
N ALA A 352 -26.17 -2.09 -6.79
CA ALA A 352 -27.19 -1.51 -5.90
C ALA A 352 -27.74 -0.15 -6.39
N GLY A 353 -27.93 -0.02 -7.71
CA GLY A 353 -28.50 1.17 -8.35
C GLY A 353 -27.49 2.31 -8.59
N GLN A 354 -26.19 2.10 -8.34
CA GLN A 354 -25.13 3.10 -8.53
C GLN A 354 -24.01 2.56 -9.41
N ALA A 355 -23.60 3.34 -10.41
CA ALA A 355 -22.47 3.06 -11.29
C ALA A 355 -21.36 4.10 -11.09
N GLY A 356 -20.12 3.63 -10.96
CA GLY A 356 -18.96 4.48 -10.81
C GLY A 356 -18.91 5.27 -9.49
N VAL A 357 -17.95 6.17 -9.38
CA VAL A 357 -17.74 6.98 -8.16
C VAL A 357 -18.80 8.08 -8.06
N PRO A 358 -19.53 8.16 -6.94
CA PRO A 358 -20.44 9.28 -6.69
C PRO A 358 -19.65 10.57 -6.47
N GLN A 359 -20.30 11.71 -6.78
CA GLN A 359 -19.70 12.99 -6.44
C GLN A 359 -19.64 13.13 -4.91
N TYR A 360 -18.44 13.23 -4.38
CA TYR A 360 -18.24 13.45 -2.95
C TYR A 360 -18.34 14.94 -2.65
N SER A 361 -19.26 15.29 -1.73
CA SER A 361 -19.31 16.61 -1.10
C SER A 361 -18.85 16.44 0.35
N ALA A 362 -17.80 17.14 0.75
CA ALA A 362 -17.38 17.12 2.14
C ALA A 362 -18.57 17.54 3.04
N PRO A 363 -18.77 16.90 4.20
CA PRO A 363 -19.75 17.37 5.16
C PRO A 363 -19.51 18.86 5.44
N ALA A 364 -20.58 19.64 5.52
CA ALA A 364 -20.45 21.04 5.93
C ALA A 364 -19.72 21.06 7.29
N ALA A 365 -18.69 21.89 7.40
CA ALA A 365 -18.05 22.09 8.69
C ALA A 365 -19.14 22.41 9.72
N PRO A 366 -19.07 21.85 10.95
CA PRO A 366 -20.05 22.18 11.97
C PRO A 366 -20.10 23.70 12.08
N VAL A 367 -21.29 24.25 11.91
CA VAL A 367 -21.51 25.68 12.06
C VAL A 367 -21.15 25.98 13.52
N THR A 368 -19.98 26.55 13.73
CA THR A 368 -19.61 27.10 15.02
C THR A 368 -20.63 28.20 15.27
N THR A 369 -21.65 27.93 16.06
CA THR A 369 -22.55 28.97 16.55
C THR A 369 -21.65 29.92 17.31
N VAL A 370 -21.35 31.05 16.69
CA VAL A 370 -20.68 32.15 17.38
C VAL A 370 -21.59 32.48 18.55
N ALA A 371 -21.11 32.20 19.75
CA ALA A 371 -21.80 32.62 20.95
C ALA A 371 -22.12 34.13 20.80
N PRO A 372 -23.28 34.59 21.20
CA PRO A 372 -23.61 36.02 21.04
C PRO A 372 -22.52 36.84 21.69
N SER A 373 -21.96 37.77 20.93
CA SER A 373 -20.94 38.71 21.37
C SER A 373 -21.33 39.29 22.75
N ALA A 374 -20.47 39.09 23.72
CA ALA A 374 -20.67 39.72 25.03
C ALA A 374 -20.85 41.24 24.84
N PRO A 375 -21.76 41.90 25.59
CA PRO A 375 -21.93 43.33 25.46
C PRO A 375 -20.60 44.04 25.77
N PRO A 376 -20.32 45.20 25.13
CA PRO A 376 -19.03 45.88 25.32
C PRO A 376 -18.82 46.21 26.82
N PRO A 377 -17.59 46.11 27.30
CA PRO A 377 -17.29 46.39 28.72
C PRO A 377 -17.67 47.82 29.07
N VAL A 378 -18.51 47.96 30.08
CA VAL A 378 -18.81 49.26 30.69
C VAL A 378 -17.57 49.70 31.46
N THR A 379 -16.90 50.74 30.97
CA THR A 379 -15.75 51.36 31.65
C THR A 379 -16.27 52.19 32.84
N LEU A 380 -16.07 51.70 34.04
CA LEU A 380 -16.23 52.50 35.27
C LEU A 380 -14.92 53.27 35.53
N PRO A 381 -15.00 54.56 35.99
CA PRO A 381 -13.80 55.35 36.25
C PRO A 381 -13.01 54.77 37.47
N ILE A 382 -11.73 54.58 37.28
CA ILE A 382 -10.80 54.07 38.30
C ILE A 382 -10.39 55.23 39.20
N PRO A 383 -10.45 55.11 40.55
CA PRO A 383 -9.83 56.06 41.43
C PRO A 383 -8.29 55.83 41.46
N THR A 384 -7.56 56.90 41.32
CA THR A 384 -6.09 56.96 41.37
C THR A 384 -5.62 56.84 42.82
N GLU A 385 -5.19 55.64 43.25
CA GLU A 385 -4.29 55.51 44.40
C GLU A 385 -3.18 54.51 44.11
N ILE A 386 -1.95 54.96 44.30
CA ILE A 386 -0.72 54.24 44.01
C ILE A 386 -0.36 53.37 45.24
N SER A 387 -0.28 52.07 45.04
CA SER A 387 0.37 51.15 46.01
C SER A 387 1.47 50.36 45.33
N PRO A 388 2.55 49.96 46.02
CA PRO A 388 3.80 49.49 45.43
C PRO A 388 3.67 48.12 44.74
N PRO A 389 4.59 47.74 43.82
CA PRO A 389 4.45 46.59 42.95
C PRO A 389 4.57 45.27 43.71
N VAL A 390 3.51 44.46 43.64
CA VAL A 390 3.57 43.05 44.03
C VAL A 390 4.14 42.27 42.84
N VAL A 391 5.27 41.60 43.06
CA VAL A 391 5.86 40.68 42.09
C VAL A 391 5.01 39.40 42.08
N ILE A 392 4.18 39.24 41.08
CA ILE A 392 3.44 38.01 40.83
C ILE A 392 4.24 37.16 39.84
N THR A 393 4.74 36.01 40.27
CA THR A 393 5.26 35.00 39.39
C THR A 393 4.08 34.08 38.97
N PRO A 394 3.59 34.16 37.75
CA PRO A 394 2.46 33.31 37.33
C PRO A 394 2.94 31.89 37.10
N ARG A 395 2.53 30.96 37.94
CA ARG A 395 2.71 29.52 37.71
C ARG A 395 1.55 28.87 36.95
N GLN A 396 0.47 29.59 36.78
CA GLN A 396 -0.76 29.09 36.10
C GLN A 396 -1.49 30.24 35.42
N VAL A 397 -2.14 29.96 34.30
CA VAL A 397 -3.04 30.88 33.60
C VAL A 397 -4.47 30.36 33.71
N GLU A 398 -5.37 31.17 34.25
CA GLU A 398 -6.80 30.86 34.27
C GLU A 398 -7.42 31.27 32.93
N ILE A 399 -7.96 30.30 32.18
CA ILE A 399 -8.56 30.51 30.88
C ILE A 399 -10.09 30.60 30.88
N LEU A 400 -10.70 30.18 31.98
CA LEU A 400 -12.13 30.32 32.30
C LEU A 400 -12.27 30.32 33.81
N PRO A 401 -13.32 30.93 34.43
CA PRO A 401 -13.53 30.89 35.83
C PRO A 401 -13.49 29.47 36.40
N GLY A 402 -12.46 29.17 37.20
CA GLY A 402 -12.23 27.86 37.80
C GLY A 402 -11.42 26.84 36.98
N VAL A 403 -10.89 27.21 35.81
CA VAL A 403 -10.06 26.34 34.99
C VAL A 403 -8.66 26.95 34.79
N THR A 404 -7.66 26.37 35.43
CA THR A 404 -6.25 26.76 35.32
C THR A 404 -5.45 25.71 34.58
N ILE A 405 -4.54 26.13 33.66
CA ILE A 405 -3.57 25.26 33.03
C ILE A 405 -2.16 25.63 33.51
N PRO A 406 -1.32 24.63 33.87
CA PRO A 406 0.08 24.87 34.13
C PRO A 406 0.82 25.21 32.83
N LEU A 407 1.71 26.20 32.85
CA LEU A 407 2.57 26.51 31.72
C LEU A 407 3.66 25.44 31.59
N PRO A 408 3.83 24.78 30.44
CA PRO A 408 4.92 23.83 30.20
C PRO A 408 6.24 24.58 30.08
N GLY A 409 7.26 24.26 30.93
CA GLY A 409 8.62 24.66 30.65
C GLY A 409 9.50 25.16 31.78
N LEU A 410 9.12 25.04 33.05
CA LEU A 410 10.04 25.32 34.16
C LEU A 410 9.88 24.29 35.28
N ALA A 411 10.45 23.08 35.05
CA ALA A 411 10.75 22.18 36.16
C ALA A 411 11.91 22.78 36.98
N PRO A 412 11.81 22.83 38.30
CA PRO A 412 12.95 23.22 39.13
C PRO A 412 14.06 22.18 38.97
N ALA A 413 15.29 22.64 38.74
CA ALA A 413 16.47 21.79 38.80
C ALA A 413 16.51 21.05 40.13
N GLN A 414 16.48 19.72 40.10
CA GLN A 414 16.79 18.89 41.25
C GLN A 414 18.24 19.16 41.69
N PRO A 415 18.52 19.30 42.99
CA PRO A 415 19.88 19.35 43.46
C PRO A 415 20.62 18.08 43.09
N ALA A 416 21.83 18.23 42.56
CA ALA A 416 22.70 17.11 42.21
C ALA A 416 22.90 16.19 43.41
N GLN A 417 22.59 14.90 43.27
CA GLN A 417 23.00 13.89 44.23
C GLN A 417 24.54 13.74 44.18
N PRO A 418 25.19 13.62 45.33
CA PRO A 418 26.63 13.33 45.38
C PRO A 418 26.92 11.94 44.75
N PRO A 419 28.10 11.77 44.15
CA PRO A 419 28.46 10.51 43.49
C PRO A 419 28.48 9.36 44.50
N ALA A 420 27.91 8.23 44.12
CA ALA A 420 27.93 6.99 44.90
C ALA A 420 29.37 6.50 45.03
N ALA A 421 29.70 6.03 46.23
CA ALA A 421 30.99 5.41 46.54
C ALA A 421 31.18 4.12 45.71
N PRO A 422 32.40 3.79 45.31
CA PRO A 422 32.68 2.58 44.50
C PRO A 422 32.37 1.31 45.30
N GLU A 423 31.70 0.39 44.68
CA GLU A 423 31.40 -0.97 45.16
C GLU A 423 32.69 -1.78 45.28
N PRO A 424 32.89 -2.59 46.33
CA PRO A 424 34.11 -3.40 46.50
C PRO A 424 34.14 -4.52 45.46
N ALA A 425 35.33 -4.73 44.87
CA ALA A 425 35.62 -5.73 43.87
C ALA A 425 35.30 -7.15 44.35
N ALA A 426 34.64 -7.94 43.51
CA ALA A 426 34.42 -9.36 43.71
C ALA A 426 35.76 -10.15 43.61
N PRO A 427 35.93 -11.22 44.43
CA PRO A 427 37.14 -12.01 44.38
C PRO A 427 37.29 -12.85 43.10
N GLU A 428 38.49 -12.90 42.55
CA GLU A 428 38.88 -13.74 41.40
C GLU A 428 38.64 -15.24 41.68
N PRO A 429 38.19 -16.02 40.66
CA PRO A 429 38.09 -17.46 40.78
C PRO A 429 39.49 -18.09 40.72
N ALA A 430 39.75 -18.99 41.69
CA ALA A 430 40.96 -19.77 41.77
C ALA A 430 41.14 -20.70 40.56
N THR A 431 42.33 -20.67 39.98
CA THR A 431 42.82 -21.61 38.97
C THR A 431 42.94 -23.02 39.52
N PRO A 432 42.45 -24.08 38.86
CA PRO A 432 42.81 -25.46 39.22
C PRO A 432 44.17 -25.78 38.64
N GLY A 433 45.08 -26.17 39.52
CA GLY A 433 46.39 -26.72 39.17
C GLY A 433 46.32 -28.17 38.77
N GLN A 434 47.21 -28.49 37.81
CA GLN A 434 47.70 -29.79 37.28
C GLN A 434 46.73 -30.67 36.52
#